data_5201c79143a99251d8d310a03420b8a7
#
_entry.id   5201c79143a99251d8d310a03420b8a7
#
_cell.length_a   1.000
_cell.length_b   1.000
_cell.length_c   1.000
_cell.angle_alpha   90.00
_cell.angle_beta   90.00
_cell.angle_gamma   90.00
#
_symmetry.space_group_name_H-M   'P 1'
#
loop_
_entity.id
_entity.type
_entity.pdbx_description
1 polymer ?
#
loop_
_entity_poly.entity_id
_entity_poly.type
_entity_poly.pdbx_seq_one_letter_code
_entity_poly.pdbx_strand_id
1 'polypeptide(L)'
;MCSSDLVYRIYRQESLSMRAKPPKRRTKCLRRVERPQATRPNASWSMDFMADQLFDGTKLRLFTLVDNFTRESLAVEVAPRFAAETVCAVLDRVVAQRGKPDSIRVDNGPEFTSKALDLWAYANNVTLDFSRPGKPTDNAYIESFNSLVRKECLNQHWFLSLEDARDKTQQWRLEYNQVRPHGSLRNLTPEQTAQQ
;
A
#
# COMPACT_ATOMS: atom_id res chain seq x y z
N MET A 1 -17.45 48.56 14.22
CA MET A 1 -16.55 48.05 13.15
C MET A 1 -15.63 47.03 13.76
N CYS A 2 -15.63 45.81 13.25
CA CYS A 2 -14.90 44.70 13.85
C CYS A 2 -13.39 44.90 13.63
N SER A 3 -12.57 44.67 14.66
CA SER A 3 -11.09 44.84 14.60
C SER A 3 -10.42 44.00 13.51
N SER A 4 -11.08 42.90 13.06
CA SER A 4 -10.64 42.03 11.97
C SER A 4 -10.55 42.75 10.62
N ASP A 5 -11.44 43.69 10.32
CA ASP A 5 -11.42 44.44 9.05
C ASP A 5 -10.23 45.42 8.96
N LEU A 6 -9.85 45.99 10.08
CA LEU A 6 -8.69 46.88 10.15
C LEU A 6 -7.39 46.11 9.95
N VAL A 7 -7.26 44.96 10.62
CA VAL A 7 -6.10 44.08 10.48
C VAL A 7 -5.97 43.56 9.04
N TYR A 8 -7.08 43.16 8.41
CA TYR A 8 -7.07 42.70 7.02
C TYR A 8 -6.66 43.79 6.03
N ARG A 9 -7.13 45.03 6.25
CA ARG A 9 -6.74 46.20 5.42
C ARG A 9 -5.26 46.50 5.53
N ILE A 10 -4.70 46.51 6.75
CA ILE A 10 -3.27 46.75 6.98
C ILE A 10 -2.46 45.64 6.32
N TYR A 11 -2.88 44.37 6.49
CA TYR A 11 -2.22 43.21 5.89
C TYR A 11 -2.13 43.30 4.37
N ARG A 12 -3.17 43.84 3.72
CA ARG A 12 -3.16 44.06 2.26
C ARG A 12 -2.33 45.28 1.87
N GLN A 13 -2.37 46.37 2.62
CA GLN A 13 -1.60 47.59 2.34
C GLN A 13 -0.09 47.31 2.44
N GLU A 14 0.33 46.57 3.42
CA GLU A 14 1.73 46.18 3.65
C GLU A 14 2.20 44.98 2.78
N SER A 15 1.37 44.53 1.85
CA SER A 15 1.69 43.39 0.98
C SER A 15 2.13 42.10 1.74
N LEU A 16 1.66 41.92 2.96
CA LEU A 16 1.98 40.81 3.83
C LEU A 16 1.18 39.54 3.49
N SER A 17 0.24 39.60 2.52
CA SER A 17 -0.51 38.41 2.09
C SER A 17 0.46 37.36 1.50
N MET A 18 0.47 36.17 2.06
CA MET A 18 1.20 35.06 1.46
C MET A 18 0.71 34.87 0.02
N ARG A 19 1.64 34.86 -0.94
CA ARG A 19 1.32 34.55 -2.34
C ARG A 19 0.70 33.16 -2.41
N ALA A 20 -0.63 33.09 -2.48
CA ALA A 20 -1.28 31.86 -2.86
C ALA A 20 -0.79 31.50 -4.26
N LYS A 21 -0.06 30.38 -4.40
CA LYS A 21 0.29 29.88 -5.74
C LYS A 21 -1.02 29.70 -6.49
N PRO A 22 -1.20 30.34 -7.66
CA PRO A 22 -2.41 30.14 -8.45
C PRO A 22 -2.57 28.63 -8.68
N PRO A 23 -3.78 28.08 -8.57
CA PRO A 23 -3.99 26.65 -8.81
C PRO A 23 -3.45 26.32 -10.19
N LYS A 24 -2.51 25.37 -10.28
CA LYS A 24 -1.99 24.90 -11.57
C LYS A 24 -3.21 24.53 -12.42
N ARG A 25 -3.31 25.15 -13.61
CA ARG A 25 -4.37 24.83 -14.58
C ARG A 25 -4.47 23.30 -14.66
N ARG A 26 -5.60 22.74 -14.24
CA ARG A 26 -5.86 21.30 -14.39
C ARG A 26 -5.85 21.00 -15.88
N THR A 27 -4.79 20.39 -16.36
CA THR A 27 -4.77 19.80 -17.71
C THR A 27 -5.95 18.84 -17.75
N LYS A 28 -6.82 18.99 -18.76
CA LYS A 28 -7.92 18.04 -18.97
C LYS A 28 -7.34 16.63 -18.93
N CYS A 29 -7.69 15.89 -17.90
CA CYS A 29 -7.24 14.51 -17.76
C CYS A 29 -7.78 13.74 -18.95
N LEU A 30 -6.91 13.21 -19.80
CA LEU A 30 -7.27 12.15 -20.75
C LEU A 30 -8.11 11.14 -19.96
N ARG A 31 -9.26 10.73 -20.54
CA ARG A 31 -10.18 9.77 -19.91
C ARG A 31 -9.38 8.70 -19.19
N ARG A 32 -9.63 8.54 -17.89
CA ARG A 32 -9.10 7.42 -17.12
C ARG A 32 -9.47 6.16 -17.90
N VAL A 33 -8.48 5.44 -18.37
CA VAL A 33 -8.67 4.02 -18.67
C VAL A 33 -8.89 3.40 -17.30
N GLU A 34 -10.15 3.14 -16.96
CA GLU A 34 -10.48 2.47 -15.70
C GLU A 34 -9.86 1.08 -15.76
N ARG A 35 -8.94 0.81 -14.85
CA ARG A 35 -8.42 -0.54 -14.69
C ARG A 35 -9.55 -1.43 -14.21
N PRO A 36 -9.70 -2.64 -14.75
CA PRO A 36 -10.74 -3.55 -14.32
C PRO A 36 -10.59 -3.80 -12.81
N GLN A 37 -11.70 -3.66 -12.10
CA GLN A 37 -11.74 -4.03 -10.69
C GLN A 37 -11.69 -5.55 -10.58
N ALA A 38 -11.03 -6.04 -9.53
CA ALA A 38 -11.06 -7.45 -9.21
C ALA A 38 -12.51 -7.89 -8.92
N THR A 39 -12.96 -8.95 -9.56
CA THR A 39 -14.35 -9.45 -9.48
C THR A 39 -14.46 -10.75 -8.67
N ARG A 40 -13.34 -11.37 -8.32
CA ARG A 40 -13.26 -12.61 -7.56
C ARG A 40 -11.96 -12.68 -6.74
N PRO A 41 -11.88 -13.53 -5.70
CA PRO A 41 -10.61 -13.80 -5.04
C PRO A 41 -9.52 -14.22 -6.04
N ASN A 42 -8.30 -13.80 -5.80
CA ASN A 42 -7.13 -14.04 -6.65
C ASN A 42 -7.22 -13.49 -8.10
N ALA A 43 -8.21 -12.64 -8.44
CA ALA A 43 -8.21 -11.97 -9.73
C ALA A 43 -7.04 -10.97 -9.86
N SER A 44 -6.74 -10.25 -8.81
CA SER A 44 -5.62 -9.30 -8.80
C SER A 44 -5.11 -9.10 -7.39
N TRP A 45 -3.81 -9.22 -7.19
CA TRP A 45 -3.13 -8.81 -5.97
C TRP A 45 -2.47 -7.46 -6.16
N SER A 46 -2.10 -6.81 -5.06
CA SER A 46 -1.25 -5.63 -5.05
C SER A 46 -0.14 -5.83 -4.04
N MET A 47 1.08 -5.47 -4.39
CA MET A 47 2.22 -5.50 -3.47
C MET A 47 3.01 -4.20 -3.49
N ASP A 48 3.65 -3.91 -2.36
CA ASP A 48 4.43 -2.69 -2.17
C ASP A 48 5.42 -2.84 -1.01
N PHE A 49 6.31 -1.86 -0.88
CA PHE A 49 7.25 -1.78 0.22
C PHE A 49 7.01 -0.55 1.08
N MET A 50 7.13 -0.75 2.38
CA MET A 50 7.17 0.33 3.38
C MET A 50 8.55 0.35 4.03
N ALA A 51 8.96 1.50 4.54
CA ALA A 51 10.17 1.66 5.34
C ALA A 51 9.82 2.05 6.76
N ASP A 52 10.58 1.51 7.74
CA ASP A 52 10.52 1.88 9.14
C ASP A 52 11.89 1.71 9.79
N GLN A 53 11.98 1.80 11.11
CA GLN A 53 13.21 1.60 11.87
C GLN A 53 12.94 0.97 13.23
N LEU A 54 13.93 0.27 13.75
CA LEU A 54 13.96 -0.21 15.13
C LEU A 54 14.21 0.95 16.10
N PHE A 55 14.03 0.70 17.37
CA PHE A 55 14.26 1.68 18.43
C PHE A 55 15.70 2.23 18.45
N ASP A 56 16.68 1.40 18.09
CA ASP A 56 18.09 1.78 17.95
C ASP A 56 18.43 2.57 16.67
N GLY A 57 17.43 2.86 15.81
CA GLY A 57 17.59 3.55 14.53
C GLY A 57 17.95 2.64 13.37
N THR A 58 18.11 1.34 13.57
CA THR A 58 18.37 0.37 12.49
C THR A 58 17.19 0.34 11.52
N LYS A 59 17.45 0.62 10.25
CA LYS A 59 16.42 0.65 9.20
C LYS A 59 15.88 -0.75 8.90
N LEU A 60 14.58 -0.82 8.72
CA LEU A 60 13.89 -2.02 8.26
C LEU A 60 12.91 -1.70 7.12
N ARG A 61 12.58 -2.70 6.36
CA ARG A 61 11.56 -2.63 5.30
C ARG A 61 10.47 -3.66 5.59
N LEU A 62 9.27 -3.31 5.17
CA LEU A 62 8.13 -4.22 5.17
C LEU A 62 7.71 -4.46 3.73
N PHE A 63 7.57 -5.72 3.38
CA PHE A 63 6.89 -6.13 2.15
C PHE A 63 5.43 -6.41 2.47
N THR A 64 4.51 -5.84 1.71
CA THR A 64 3.06 -5.99 1.88
C THR A 64 2.44 -6.57 0.63
N LEU A 65 1.50 -7.51 0.80
CA LEU A 65 0.76 -8.16 -0.29
C LEU A 65 -0.71 -8.29 0.10
N VAL A 66 -1.61 -7.82 -0.76
CA VAL A 66 -3.06 -7.77 -0.51
C VAL A 66 -3.83 -8.28 -1.72
N ASP A 67 -4.88 -9.06 -1.49
CA ASP A 67 -5.88 -9.38 -2.51
C ASP A 67 -6.82 -8.19 -2.74
N ASN A 68 -6.93 -7.74 -3.98
CA ASN A 68 -7.71 -6.55 -4.33
C ASN A 68 -9.23 -6.77 -4.26
N PHE A 69 -9.70 -8.01 -4.26
CA PHE A 69 -11.12 -8.33 -4.11
C PHE A 69 -11.51 -8.51 -2.65
N THR A 70 -10.87 -9.45 -1.97
CA THR A 70 -11.18 -9.79 -0.57
C THR A 70 -10.65 -8.79 0.44
N ARG A 71 -9.73 -7.90 0.05
CA ARG A 71 -8.95 -7.01 0.93
C ARG A 71 -8.06 -7.75 1.92
N GLU A 72 -7.94 -9.04 1.80
CA GLU A 72 -7.13 -9.85 2.69
C GLU A 72 -5.65 -9.50 2.58
N SER A 73 -5.02 -9.30 3.72
CA SER A 73 -3.57 -9.18 3.82
C SER A 73 -2.94 -10.57 3.69
N LEU A 74 -2.44 -10.89 2.51
CA LEU A 74 -1.83 -12.18 2.20
C LEU A 74 -0.45 -12.34 2.82
N ALA A 75 0.32 -11.25 2.89
CA ALA A 75 1.61 -11.22 3.56
C ALA A 75 1.94 -9.82 4.09
N VAL A 76 2.58 -9.78 5.25
CA VAL A 76 3.35 -8.65 5.78
C VAL A 76 4.66 -9.22 6.30
N GLU A 77 5.74 -8.98 5.56
CA GLU A 77 7.07 -9.51 5.89
C GLU A 77 8.01 -8.39 6.30
N VAL A 78 8.80 -8.60 7.34
CA VAL A 78 9.73 -7.60 7.86
C VAL A 78 11.16 -8.12 7.73
N ALA A 79 12.03 -7.33 7.08
CA ALA A 79 13.44 -7.61 6.94
C ALA A 79 14.26 -6.31 6.86
N PRO A 80 15.57 -6.36 7.13
CA PRO A 80 16.44 -5.20 6.91
C PRO A 80 16.53 -4.80 5.42
N ARG A 81 16.46 -5.81 4.55
CA ARG A 81 16.49 -5.67 3.08
C ARG A 81 15.65 -6.76 2.43
N PHE A 82 15.17 -6.47 1.23
CA PHE A 82 14.53 -7.47 0.37
C PHE A 82 15.29 -7.54 -0.95
N ALA A 83 15.73 -8.73 -1.29
CA ALA A 83 16.15 -9.06 -2.64
C ALA A 83 14.94 -9.56 -3.45
N ALA A 84 15.01 -9.53 -4.76
CA ALA A 84 13.91 -10.02 -5.61
C ALA A 84 13.60 -11.50 -5.37
N GLU A 85 14.61 -12.31 -5.10
CA GLU A 85 14.48 -13.73 -4.78
C GLU A 85 13.69 -13.95 -3.48
N THR A 86 13.87 -13.06 -2.49
CA THR A 86 13.09 -13.10 -1.24
C THR A 86 11.61 -12.79 -1.51
N VAL A 87 11.34 -11.85 -2.40
CA VAL A 87 9.95 -11.55 -2.82
C VAL A 87 9.35 -12.77 -3.51
N CYS A 88 10.06 -13.40 -4.45
CA CYS A 88 9.61 -14.63 -5.12
C CYS A 88 9.30 -15.74 -4.11
N ALA A 89 10.16 -15.97 -3.12
CA ALA A 89 9.93 -16.98 -2.09
C ALA A 89 8.67 -16.70 -1.23
N VAL A 90 8.39 -15.43 -0.94
CA VAL A 90 7.14 -15.05 -0.25
C VAL A 90 5.94 -15.32 -1.15
N LEU A 91 6.02 -14.97 -2.43
CA LEU A 91 4.94 -15.23 -3.40
C LEU A 91 4.68 -16.71 -3.57
N ASP A 92 5.72 -17.56 -3.67
CA ASP A 92 5.58 -19.02 -3.76
C ASP A 92 4.84 -19.58 -2.56
N ARG A 93 5.20 -19.14 -1.35
CA ARG A 93 4.53 -19.57 -0.12
C ARG A 93 3.05 -19.17 -0.12
N VAL A 94 2.72 -17.94 -0.53
CA VAL A 94 1.34 -17.45 -0.60
C VAL A 94 0.56 -18.20 -1.68
N VAL A 95 1.14 -18.42 -2.85
CA VAL A 95 0.52 -19.18 -3.94
C VAL A 95 0.21 -20.62 -3.51
N ALA A 96 1.09 -21.27 -2.77
CA ALA A 96 0.87 -22.62 -2.24
C ALA A 96 -0.33 -22.68 -1.26
N GLN A 97 -0.61 -21.60 -0.54
CA GLN A 97 -1.69 -21.55 0.46
C GLN A 97 -3.04 -21.06 -0.13
N ARG A 98 -3.01 -20.11 -1.06
CA ARG A 98 -4.19 -19.39 -1.54
C ARG A 98 -4.51 -19.59 -3.02
N GLY A 99 -3.66 -20.30 -3.73
CA GLY A 99 -3.69 -20.35 -5.20
C GLY A 99 -3.03 -19.12 -5.82
N LYS A 100 -2.80 -19.16 -7.13
CA LYS A 100 -2.13 -18.08 -7.87
C LYS A 100 -3.11 -16.99 -8.28
N PRO A 101 -2.66 -15.72 -8.35
CA PRO A 101 -3.45 -14.64 -8.93
C PRO A 101 -3.38 -14.64 -10.46
N ASP A 102 -4.35 -13.98 -11.12
CA ASP A 102 -4.24 -13.69 -12.55
C ASP A 102 -3.24 -12.57 -12.81
N SER A 103 -3.20 -11.57 -11.92
CA SER A 103 -2.29 -10.43 -12.03
C SER A 103 -1.82 -9.91 -10.68
N ILE A 104 -0.66 -9.26 -10.67
CA ILE A 104 -0.13 -8.55 -9.51
C ILE A 104 0.18 -7.12 -9.89
N ARG A 105 -0.40 -6.15 -9.17
CA ARG A 105 -0.10 -4.72 -9.33
C ARG A 105 1.13 -4.36 -8.53
N VAL A 106 2.05 -3.67 -9.19
CA VAL A 106 3.33 -3.26 -8.62
C VAL A 106 3.66 -1.83 -9.00
N ASP A 107 4.51 -1.20 -8.23
CA ASP A 107 5.17 0.03 -8.66
C ASP A 107 6.40 -0.28 -9.55
N ASN A 108 7.12 0.77 -9.95
CA ASN A 108 8.33 0.63 -10.77
C ASN A 108 9.60 0.54 -9.91
N GLY A 109 9.50 0.04 -8.69
CA GLY A 109 10.65 -0.17 -7.81
C GLY A 109 11.65 -1.19 -8.40
N PRO A 110 12.94 -1.05 -8.08
CA PRO A 110 13.98 -1.91 -8.63
C PRO A 110 13.78 -3.39 -8.27
N GLU A 111 13.18 -3.69 -7.14
CA GLU A 111 12.87 -5.04 -6.70
C GLU A 111 11.80 -5.69 -7.58
N PHE A 112 10.83 -4.88 -8.07
CA PHE A 112 9.72 -5.35 -8.89
C PHE A 112 10.03 -5.35 -10.38
N THR A 113 11.00 -4.56 -10.83
CA THR A 113 11.50 -4.56 -12.23
C THR A 113 12.64 -5.55 -12.44
N SER A 114 12.86 -6.46 -11.48
CA SER A 114 13.94 -7.42 -11.51
C SER A 114 13.65 -8.60 -12.46
N LYS A 115 14.71 -9.14 -13.07
CA LYS A 115 14.63 -10.33 -13.91
C LYS A 115 14.10 -11.56 -13.13
N ALA A 116 14.38 -11.65 -11.83
CA ALA A 116 13.92 -12.77 -11.01
C ALA A 116 12.39 -12.79 -10.88
N LEU A 117 11.78 -11.61 -10.61
CA LEU A 117 10.33 -11.51 -10.49
C LEU A 117 9.63 -11.70 -11.85
N ASP A 118 10.22 -11.20 -12.93
CA ASP A 118 9.69 -11.39 -14.29
C ASP A 118 9.67 -12.88 -14.69
N LEU A 119 10.76 -13.61 -14.43
CA LEU A 119 10.83 -15.05 -14.66
C LEU A 119 9.85 -15.82 -13.76
N TRP A 120 9.68 -15.41 -12.50
CA TRP A 120 8.71 -16.00 -11.60
C TRP A 120 7.28 -15.82 -12.13
N ALA A 121 6.94 -14.62 -12.56
CA ALA A 121 5.62 -14.30 -13.10
C ALA A 121 5.33 -15.11 -14.37
N TYR A 122 6.30 -15.19 -15.27
CA TYR A 122 6.19 -16.01 -16.49
C TYR A 122 5.97 -17.49 -16.16
N ALA A 123 6.78 -18.06 -15.26
CA ALA A 123 6.66 -19.48 -14.87
C ALA A 123 5.31 -19.82 -14.22
N ASN A 124 4.71 -18.87 -13.51
CA ASN A 124 3.42 -19.04 -12.83
C ASN A 124 2.22 -18.58 -13.70
N ASN A 125 2.44 -18.08 -14.91
CA ASN A 125 1.40 -17.45 -15.76
C ASN A 125 0.66 -16.33 -15.03
N VAL A 126 1.38 -15.46 -14.34
CA VAL A 126 0.90 -14.27 -13.62
C VAL A 126 1.30 -13.01 -14.40
N THR A 127 0.37 -12.09 -14.59
CA THR A 127 0.67 -10.81 -15.26
C THR A 127 1.14 -9.79 -14.24
N LEU A 128 2.31 -9.18 -14.46
CA LEU A 128 2.74 -8.02 -13.68
C LEU A 128 2.14 -6.74 -14.28
N ASP A 129 1.29 -6.05 -13.50
CA ASP A 129 0.62 -4.81 -13.91
C ASP A 129 1.33 -3.62 -13.25
N PHE A 130 2.29 -3.04 -13.97
CA PHE A 130 3.08 -1.91 -13.49
C PHE A 130 2.27 -0.62 -13.44
N SER A 131 2.43 0.12 -12.34
CA SER A 131 1.82 1.45 -12.19
C SER A 131 2.41 2.43 -13.20
N ARG A 132 1.54 3.24 -13.82
CA ARG A 132 2.00 4.26 -14.77
C ARG A 132 2.79 5.36 -14.03
N PRO A 133 3.89 5.86 -14.59
CA PRO A 133 4.65 6.95 -13.99
C PRO A 133 3.77 8.16 -13.65
N GLY A 134 3.87 8.66 -12.42
CA GLY A 134 3.11 9.81 -11.95
C GLY A 134 1.60 9.58 -11.73
N LYS A 135 1.16 8.32 -11.64
CA LYS A 135 -0.24 7.93 -11.35
C LYS A 135 -0.33 7.08 -10.08
N PRO A 136 -0.20 7.69 -8.89
CA PRO A 136 -0.28 6.94 -7.63
C PRO A 136 -1.60 6.18 -7.46
N THR A 137 -2.69 6.70 -8.00
CA THR A 137 -4.02 6.04 -7.95
C THR A 137 -4.07 4.67 -8.63
N ASP A 138 -3.05 4.30 -9.39
CA ASP A 138 -3.00 2.99 -10.05
C ASP A 138 -2.79 1.84 -9.05
N ASN A 139 -2.23 2.12 -7.86
CA ASN A 139 -2.05 1.14 -6.79
C ASN A 139 -2.76 1.54 -5.48
N ALA A 140 -3.91 2.22 -5.59
CA ALA A 140 -4.63 2.80 -4.46
C ALA A 140 -5.01 1.80 -3.35
N TYR A 141 -5.20 0.53 -3.68
CA TYR A 141 -5.56 -0.51 -2.70
C TYR A 141 -4.42 -0.76 -1.72
N ILE A 142 -3.21 -0.97 -2.22
CA ILE A 142 -2.06 -1.20 -1.36
C ILE A 142 -1.63 0.08 -0.63
N GLU A 143 -1.78 1.27 -1.26
CA GLU A 143 -1.51 2.54 -0.60
C GLU A 143 -2.44 2.75 0.61
N SER A 144 -3.74 2.47 0.43
CA SER A 144 -4.72 2.52 1.51
C SER A 144 -4.40 1.51 2.61
N PHE A 145 -4.05 0.27 2.25
CA PHE A 145 -3.63 -0.75 3.20
C PHE A 145 -2.37 -0.34 3.95
N ASN A 146 -1.33 0.12 3.26
CA ASN A 146 -0.09 0.59 3.87
C ASN A 146 -0.32 1.77 4.83
N SER A 147 -1.26 2.65 4.50
CA SER A 147 -1.67 3.74 5.39
C SER A 147 -2.26 3.21 6.70
N LEU A 148 -3.05 2.14 6.66
CA LEU A 148 -3.58 1.48 7.84
C LEU A 148 -2.47 0.80 8.65
N VAL A 149 -1.60 0.01 8.00
CA VAL A 149 -0.42 -0.59 8.65
C VAL A 149 0.40 0.48 9.38
N ARG A 150 0.67 1.60 8.70
CA ARG A 150 1.41 2.73 9.30
C ARG A 150 0.71 3.26 10.53
N LYS A 151 -0.58 3.55 10.43
CA LYS A 151 -1.36 4.21 11.50
C LYS A 151 -1.62 3.29 12.68
N GLU A 152 -1.94 2.03 12.43
CA GLU A 152 -2.50 1.12 13.44
C GLU A 152 -1.48 0.12 13.98
N CYS A 153 -0.34 -0.07 13.32
CA CYS A 153 0.73 -0.94 13.77
C CYS A 153 2.04 -0.15 13.97
N LEU A 154 2.62 0.40 12.90
CA LEU A 154 3.97 0.93 12.97
C LEU A 154 4.08 2.15 13.90
N ASN A 155 3.13 3.09 13.83
CA ASN A 155 3.14 4.28 14.67
C ASN A 155 2.73 4.02 16.13
N GLN A 156 2.20 2.84 16.44
CA GLN A 156 1.75 2.50 17.77
C GLN A 156 2.77 1.70 18.57
N HIS A 157 3.83 1.21 17.90
CA HIS A 157 4.81 0.35 18.52
C HIS A 157 6.23 0.88 18.37
N TRP A 158 7.03 0.68 19.40
CA TRP A 158 8.48 0.74 19.34
C TRP A 158 8.98 -0.68 19.10
N PHE A 159 9.77 -0.89 18.05
CA PHE A 159 10.32 -2.20 17.71
C PHE A 159 11.70 -2.34 18.34
N LEU A 160 11.85 -3.24 19.29
CA LEU A 160 13.11 -3.45 20.01
C LEU A 160 14.08 -4.33 19.23
N SER A 161 13.56 -5.21 18.38
CA SER A 161 14.33 -6.10 17.52
C SER A 161 13.57 -6.40 16.24
N LEU A 162 14.26 -7.03 15.27
CA LEU A 162 13.63 -7.48 14.04
C LEU A 162 12.56 -8.55 14.30
N GLU A 163 12.78 -9.42 15.28
CA GLU A 163 11.82 -10.43 15.69
C GLU A 163 10.57 -9.80 16.31
N ASP A 164 10.74 -8.87 17.23
CA ASP A 164 9.65 -8.10 17.83
C ASP A 164 8.81 -7.36 16.75
N ALA A 165 9.47 -6.79 15.72
CA ALA A 165 8.78 -6.17 14.60
C ALA A 165 7.96 -7.18 13.78
N ARG A 166 8.51 -8.38 13.55
CA ARG A 166 7.80 -9.47 12.85
C ARG A 166 6.57 -9.93 13.63
N ASP A 167 6.73 -10.17 14.92
CA ASP A 167 5.63 -10.66 15.77
C ASP A 167 4.48 -9.65 15.81
N LYS A 168 4.77 -8.37 16.07
CA LYS A 168 3.75 -7.32 16.15
C LYS A 168 3.04 -7.09 14.81
N THR A 169 3.78 -7.09 13.71
CA THR A 169 3.17 -6.92 12.37
C THR A 169 2.35 -8.15 11.98
N GLN A 170 2.78 -9.36 12.34
CA GLN A 170 2.03 -10.58 12.10
C GLN A 170 0.76 -10.64 12.95
N GLN A 171 0.82 -10.26 14.22
CA GLN A 171 -0.36 -10.17 15.07
C GLN A 171 -1.38 -9.17 14.51
N TRP A 172 -0.92 -7.97 14.13
CA TRP A 172 -1.77 -6.99 13.49
C TRP A 172 -2.42 -7.52 12.21
N ARG A 173 -1.65 -8.26 11.37
CA ARG A 173 -2.17 -8.87 10.15
C ARG A 173 -3.30 -9.87 10.42
N LEU A 174 -3.15 -10.70 11.45
CA LEU A 174 -4.19 -11.66 11.85
C LEU A 174 -5.45 -10.93 12.32
N GLU A 175 -5.32 -9.91 13.18
CA GLU A 175 -6.45 -9.10 13.63
C GLU A 175 -7.14 -8.37 12.46
N TYR A 176 -6.36 -7.83 11.52
CA TYR A 176 -6.86 -7.19 10.32
C TYR A 176 -7.71 -8.14 9.47
N ASN A 177 -7.25 -9.37 9.26
CA ASN A 177 -7.95 -10.35 8.43
C ASN A 177 -9.17 -10.97 9.12
N GLN A 178 -9.08 -11.25 10.43
CA GLN A 178 -10.05 -12.08 11.15
C GLN A 178 -11.09 -11.27 11.93
N VAL A 179 -10.71 -10.10 12.42
CA VAL A 179 -11.54 -9.36 13.37
C VAL A 179 -12.09 -8.06 12.78
N ARG A 180 -11.32 -7.40 11.91
CA ARG A 180 -11.68 -6.07 11.43
C ARG A 180 -12.79 -6.12 10.35
N PRO A 181 -13.98 -5.51 10.59
CA PRO A 181 -15.00 -5.38 9.56
C PRO A 181 -14.62 -4.28 8.55
N HIS A 182 -14.87 -4.50 7.27
CA HIS A 182 -14.61 -3.55 6.21
C HIS A 182 -15.89 -3.05 5.56
N GLY A 183 -16.10 -1.73 5.53
CA GLY A 183 -17.28 -1.13 4.91
C GLY A 183 -17.40 -1.46 3.41
N SER A 184 -16.30 -1.58 2.68
CA SER A 184 -16.29 -2.00 1.28
C SER A 184 -16.64 -3.49 1.07
N LEU A 185 -16.60 -4.29 2.12
CA LEU A 185 -16.96 -5.72 2.14
C LEU A 185 -18.31 -5.97 2.86
N ARG A 186 -19.19 -4.99 2.90
CA ARG A 186 -20.49 -5.08 3.60
C ARG A 186 -20.33 -5.38 5.09
N ASN A 187 -19.31 -4.85 5.72
CA ASN A 187 -18.91 -5.08 7.12
C ASN A 187 -18.48 -6.52 7.44
N LEU A 188 -18.16 -7.32 6.44
CA LEU A 188 -17.46 -8.59 6.63
C LEU A 188 -15.98 -8.36 6.86
N THR A 189 -15.32 -9.33 7.49
CA THR A 189 -13.86 -9.36 7.56
C THR A 189 -13.27 -9.84 6.23
N PRO A 190 -12.00 -9.54 5.94
CA PRO A 190 -11.32 -10.06 4.75
C PRO A 190 -11.39 -11.60 4.66
N GLU A 191 -11.16 -12.31 5.76
CA GLU A 191 -11.21 -13.76 5.82
C GLU A 191 -12.62 -14.31 5.53
N GLN A 192 -13.67 -13.72 6.11
CA GLN A 192 -15.04 -14.09 5.81
C GLN A 192 -15.40 -13.87 4.34
N THR A 193 -14.88 -12.81 3.73
CA THR A 193 -15.08 -12.54 2.31
C THR A 193 -14.34 -13.52 1.41
N ALA A 194 -13.18 -14.00 1.85
CA ALA A 194 -12.39 -14.98 1.10
C ALA A 194 -12.99 -16.40 1.13
N GLN A 195 -13.87 -16.69 2.10
CA GLN A 195 -14.54 -18.00 2.26
C GLN A 195 -15.89 -18.07 1.53
N GLN A 196 -16.37 -16.97 0.95
CA GLN A 196 -17.59 -16.92 0.13
C GLN A 196 -17.33 -17.29 -1.32
#